data_25ec8e692a8fd6382feea7c9554a0f9e
#
_entry.id   25ec8e692a8fd6382feea7c9554a0f9e
#
_cell.length_a   1.000
_cell.length_b   1.000
_cell.length_c   1.000
_cell.angle_alpha   90.00
_cell.angle_beta   90.00
_cell.angle_gamma   90.00
#
_symmetry.space_group_name_H-M   'P 1'
#
loop_
_entity.id
_entity.type
_entity.pdbx_description
1 polymer ?
#
loop_
_entity_poly.entity_id
_entity_poly.type
_entity_poly.pdbx_seq_one_letter_code
_entity_poly.pdbx_strand_id
1 'polypeptide(L)'
;MNYLIAKIKNGTKTITYRKILSDKIIYKLPENLENSIAYDPSTLLDENSWYKICDFSKTPYCQEMMKSDFSSVDYDSLSKDEFKKIDYLCSFQENTYFFQKVSKTNLSPKNWLHFGDNYEYIEDGKVININQVADAIYQKESNTLFFVSLSKISGMFKGISELYREATYEETKAFLENNFICLTNNFNADNVKTANRKRIAMAIEALSTFNDTEKEKVFKYIHSYCPKLNSANNAFSIGNEDELKQLLWGIEQRYYTTPVGSEKRVAHSVITLNI
;
A
#
# COMPACT_ATOMS: atom_id res chain seq x y z
N MET A 1 19.40 13.52 19.50
CA MET A 1 18.75 12.46 20.31
C MET A 1 17.88 11.62 19.40
N ASN A 2 17.90 10.30 19.57
CA ASN A 2 17.15 9.37 18.76
C ASN A 2 16.05 8.73 19.60
N TYR A 3 14.86 8.55 19.06
CA TYR A 3 13.72 7.97 19.76
C TYR A 3 12.99 6.97 18.90
N LEU A 4 12.48 5.90 19.52
CA LEU A 4 11.52 4.98 18.92
C LEU A 4 10.20 5.09 19.68
N ILE A 5 9.14 5.44 18.97
CA ILE A 5 7.79 5.53 19.50
C ILE A 5 6.87 4.57 18.74
N ALA A 6 5.80 4.14 19.38
CA ALA A 6 4.73 3.34 18.77
C ALA A 6 3.43 4.12 18.73
N LYS A 7 2.74 4.09 17.60
CA LYS A 7 1.34 4.50 17.54
C LYS A 7 0.46 3.34 18.01
N ILE A 8 -0.45 3.62 18.92
CA ILE A 8 -1.36 2.63 19.51
C ILE A 8 -2.74 2.71 18.84
N LYS A 9 -3.29 1.54 18.48
CA LYS A 9 -4.69 1.41 18.06
C LYS A 9 -5.57 1.58 19.28
N ASN A 10 -6.31 2.68 19.34
CA ASN A 10 -7.36 2.91 20.30
C ASN A 10 -8.67 3.16 19.55
N GLY A 11 -9.80 2.76 20.13
CA GLY A 11 -11.14 2.95 19.55
C GLY A 11 -11.60 4.42 19.53
N THR A 12 -10.76 5.35 19.96
CA THR A 12 -11.04 6.79 20.01
C THR A 12 -10.45 7.51 18.80
N LYS A 13 -10.95 8.71 18.50
CA LYS A 13 -10.40 9.60 17.46
C LYS A 13 -9.01 10.15 17.80
N THR A 14 -8.60 10.05 19.07
CA THR A 14 -7.32 10.60 19.54
C THR A 14 -6.17 9.69 19.16
N ILE A 15 -5.19 10.24 18.48
CA ILE A 15 -3.95 9.53 18.13
C ILE A 15 -3.09 9.44 19.40
N THR A 16 -2.75 8.22 19.80
CA THR A 16 -1.92 7.97 20.99
C THR A 16 -0.58 7.37 20.57
N TYR A 17 0.49 8.00 20.99
CA TYR A 17 1.85 7.50 20.85
C TYR A 17 2.41 7.09 22.20
N ARG A 18 3.31 6.08 22.18
CA ARG A 18 4.04 5.60 23.37
C ARG A 18 5.52 5.50 23.04
N LYS A 19 6.35 5.92 23.96
CA LYS A 19 7.82 5.81 23.86
C LYS A 19 8.25 4.38 24.16
N ILE A 20 9.14 3.85 23.31
CA ILE A 20 9.71 2.51 23.46
C ILE A 20 11.18 2.61 23.89
N LEU A 21 11.99 3.33 23.11
CA LEU A 21 13.43 3.44 23.30
C LEU A 21 13.89 4.89 23.11
N SER A 22 15.04 5.23 23.70
CA SER A 22 15.81 6.44 23.41
C SER A 22 17.26 6.08 23.09
N ASP A 23 17.92 7.02 22.42
CA ASP A 23 19.36 7.01 22.14
C ASP A 23 19.87 5.81 21.30
N LYS A 24 18.99 5.18 20.53
CA LYS A 24 19.34 4.12 19.60
C LYS A 24 19.07 4.54 18.16
N ILE A 25 20.00 4.21 17.26
CA ILE A 25 19.78 4.26 15.81
C ILE A 25 19.12 2.95 15.43
N ILE A 26 17.91 3.05 14.87
CA ILE A 26 17.08 1.88 14.50
C ILE A 26 17.18 1.63 13.01
N TYR A 27 17.11 2.70 12.19
CA TYR A 27 17.13 2.61 10.73
C TYR A 27 18.33 3.37 10.17
N LYS A 28 18.75 2.95 8.97
CA LYS A 28 19.69 3.68 8.12
C LYS A 28 18.95 4.17 6.88
N LEU A 29 19.41 5.28 6.33
CA LEU A 29 18.91 5.75 5.04
C LEU A 29 19.28 4.74 3.94
N PRO A 30 18.35 4.35 3.09
CA PRO A 30 18.65 3.52 1.92
C PRO A 30 19.57 4.25 0.93
N GLU A 31 20.56 3.56 0.37
CA GLU A 31 21.51 4.14 -0.60
C GLU A 31 20.80 4.64 -1.89
N ASN A 32 19.70 4.01 -2.26
CA ASN A 32 18.94 4.35 -3.46
C ASN A 32 17.86 5.42 -3.25
N LEU A 33 17.79 6.05 -2.08
CA LEU A 33 16.77 7.05 -1.79
C LEU A 33 16.92 8.30 -2.69
N GLU A 34 18.13 8.63 -3.11
CA GLU A 34 18.40 9.74 -4.03
C GLU A 34 17.74 9.53 -5.40
N ASN A 35 17.60 8.29 -5.84
CA ASN A 35 16.97 7.90 -7.11
C ASN A 35 15.45 7.83 -7.04
N SER A 36 14.84 8.36 -5.97
CA SER A 36 13.39 8.30 -5.78
C SER A 36 12.63 9.08 -6.85
N ILE A 37 11.50 8.50 -7.27
CA ILE A 37 10.62 9.02 -8.32
C ILE A 37 9.60 9.97 -7.68
N ALA A 38 9.39 11.16 -8.25
CA ALA A 38 8.30 12.02 -7.81
C ALA A 38 6.96 11.28 -8.00
N TYR A 39 6.21 11.14 -6.91
CA TYR A 39 4.93 10.45 -6.98
C TYR A 39 3.89 11.31 -7.70
N ASP A 40 3.26 10.73 -8.69
CA ASP A 40 2.08 11.24 -9.36
C ASP A 40 0.97 10.17 -9.24
N PRO A 41 -0.31 10.55 -9.02
CA PRO A 41 -1.42 9.60 -8.94
C PRO A 41 -1.60 8.68 -10.14
N SER A 42 -1.09 9.08 -11.31
CA SER A 42 -1.09 8.25 -12.52
C SER A 42 0.10 7.29 -12.62
N THR A 43 1.10 7.43 -11.75
CA THR A 43 2.30 6.57 -11.78
C THR A 43 1.96 5.13 -11.39
N LEU A 44 2.32 4.17 -12.24
CA LEU A 44 2.31 2.76 -11.88
C LEU A 44 3.43 2.52 -10.87
N LEU A 45 3.04 2.08 -9.66
CA LEU A 45 4.00 1.86 -8.58
C LEU A 45 4.75 0.53 -8.80
N ASP A 46 6.07 0.62 -8.88
CA ASP A 46 6.98 -0.51 -8.81
C ASP A 46 7.38 -0.75 -7.36
N GLU A 47 7.26 -2.00 -6.88
CA GLU A 47 7.56 -2.37 -5.47
C GLU A 47 9.04 -2.21 -5.10
N ASN A 48 9.94 -2.07 -6.07
CA ASN A 48 11.38 -1.90 -5.83
C ASN A 48 11.84 -0.45 -5.88
N SER A 49 10.96 0.47 -6.24
CA SER A 49 11.30 1.89 -6.36
C SER A 49 10.86 2.69 -5.15
N TRP A 50 11.66 3.69 -4.80
CA TRP A 50 11.27 4.72 -3.84
C TRP A 50 10.51 5.84 -4.55
N TYR A 51 9.38 6.22 -4.00
CA TYR A 51 8.58 7.36 -4.43
C TYR A 51 8.69 8.49 -3.43
N LYS A 52 8.59 9.74 -3.90
CA LYS A 52 8.66 10.91 -3.03
C LYS A 52 7.49 11.86 -3.25
N ILE A 53 7.03 12.44 -2.15
CA ILE A 53 6.07 13.54 -2.11
C ILE A 53 6.78 14.73 -1.48
N CYS A 54 7.05 15.75 -2.28
CA CYS A 54 7.66 16.98 -1.80
C CYS A 54 6.63 17.86 -1.09
N ASP A 55 7.13 18.82 -0.28
CA ASP A 55 6.28 19.73 0.48
C ASP A 55 5.26 19.02 1.40
N PHE A 56 5.61 17.85 1.91
CA PHE A 56 4.68 16.98 2.61
C PHE A 56 4.03 17.62 3.84
N SER A 57 4.72 18.52 4.54
CA SER A 57 4.15 19.24 5.70
C SER A 57 2.94 20.11 5.35
N LYS A 58 2.80 20.52 4.07
CA LYS A 58 1.67 21.30 3.58
C LYS A 58 0.45 20.43 3.26
N THR A 59 0.63 19.11 3.19
CA THR A 59 -0.46 18.18 2.89
C THR A 59 -1.35 17.94 4.10
N PRO A 60 -2.65 17.65 3.92
CA PRO A 60 -3.54 17.31 5.03
C PRO A 60 -3.20 15.97 5.69
N TYR A 61 -2.32 15.16 5.08
CA TYR A 61 -1.92 13.84 5.57
C TYR A 61 -0.74 13.90 6.53
N CYS A 62 0.01 15.01 6.54
CA CYS A 62 1.15 15.18 7.43
C CYS A 62 0.69 15.25 8.88
N GLN A 63 1.30 14.42 9.72
CA GLN A 63 0.97 14.35 11.14
C GLN A 63 1.55 15.54 11.89
N GLU A 64 0.85 16.02 12.93
CA GLU A 64 1.27 17.19 13.70
C GLU A 64 2.67 17.04 14.31
N MET A 65 3.03 15.83 14.78
CA MET A 65 4.38 15.57 15.32
C MET A 65 5.52 15.77 14.30
N MET A 66 5.21 15.74 13.00
CA MET A 66 6.19 15.95 11.93
C MET A 66 6.35 17.44 11.59
N LYS A 67 5.34 18.25 11.90
CA LYS A 67 5.31 19.70 11.64
C LYS A 67 6.00 20.49 12.75
N SER A 68 5.94 20.00 13.99
CA SER A 68 6.58 20.61 15.16
C SER A 68 7.95 20.01 15.44
N ASP A 69 8.66 20.56 16.41
CA ASP A 69 9.85 19.95 16.94
C ASP A 69 9.49 18.76 17.81
N PHE A 70 10.24 17.67 17.63
CA PHE A 70 9.99 16.46 18.40
C PHE A 70 10.36 16.66 19.87
N SER A 71 9.40 16.40 20.76
CA SER A 71 9.58 16.43 22.21
C SER A 71 9.29 15.07 22.82
N SER A 72 10.31 14.46 23.43
CA SER A 72 10.16 13.13 24.05
C SER A 72 9.36 13.15 25.35
N VAL A 73 9.19 14.32 25.98
CA VAL A 73 8.42 14.46 27.23
C VAL A 73 6.91 14.36 26.99
N ASP A 74 6.47 14.52 25.74
CA ASP A 74 5.07 14.45 25.36
C ASP A 74 4.55 13.00 25.25
N TYR A 75 5.43 12.00 25.46
CA TYR A 75 5.09 10.59 25.26
C TYR A 75 5.37 9.75 26.51
N ASP A 76 4.33 9.14 27.05
CA ASP A 76 4.44 8.10 28.07
C ASP A 76 5.13 6.83 27.51
N SER A 77 5.71 6.03 28.40
CA SER A 77 6.31 4.75 28.03
C SER A 77 5.25 3.72 27.63
N LEU A 78 5.57 2.87 26.65
CA LEU A 78 4.72 1.76 26.22
C LEU A 78 4.52 0.76 27.37
N SER A 79 3.26 0.46 27.68
CA SER A 79 2.91 -0.59 28.64
C SER A 79 2.86 -1.97 28.00
N LYS A 80 3.04 -3.02 28.83
CA LYS A 80 2.95 -4.42 28.36
C LYS A 80 1.60 -4.77 27.74
N ASP A 81 0.51 -4.14 28.18
CA ASP A 81 -0.85 -4.41 27.71
C ASP A 81 -1.15 -3.74 26.36
N GLU A 82 -0.38 -2.71 26.01
CA GLU A 82 -0.51 -2.01 24.73
C GLU A 82 0.23 -2.69 23.57
N PHE A 83 1.12 -3.66 23.87
CA PHE A 83 1.95 -4.35 22.84
C PHE A 83 1.15 -4.85 21.63
N LYS A 84 0.03 -5.54 21.87
CA LYS A 84 -0.83 -6.08 20.79
C LYS A 84 -1.61 -5.01 20.03
N LYS A 85 -1.64 -3.80 20.56
CA LYS A 85 -2.36 -2.64 19.98
C LYS A 85 -1.45 -1.76 19.13
N ILE A 86 -0.18 -2.09 18.99
CA ILE A 86 0.74 -1.32 18.14
C ILE A 86 0.26 -1.36 16.70
N ASP A 87 0.14 -0.19 16.09
CA ASP A 87 -0.29 0.01 14.71
C ASP A 87 0.91 0.17 13.77
N TYR A 88 1.82 1.05 14.16
CA TYR A 88 3.11 1.23 13.49
C TYR A 88 4.16 1.77 14.47
N LEU A 89 5.42 1.60 14.08
CA LEU A 89 6.56 2.20 14.75
C LEU A 89 6.96 3.47 14.02
N CYS A 90 7.43 4.45 14.77
CA CYS A 90 8.06 5.65 14.25
C CYS A 90 9.39 5.88 14.99
N SER A 91 10.50 5.88 14.26
CA SER A 91 11.79 6.27 14.81
C SER A 91 12.13 7.68 14.34
N PHE A 92 12.44 8.56 15.29
CA PHE A 92 12.96 9.90 15.02
C PHE A 92 14.48 9.87 15.22
N GLN A 93 15.23 10.16 14.16
CA GLN A 93 16.69 10.16 14.15
C GLN A 93 17.19 11.33 13.30
N GLU A 94 18.00 12.22 13.88
CA GLU A 94 18.69 13.31 13.14
C GLU A 94 17.77 14.07 12.16
N ASN A 95 16.63 14.60 12.64
CA ASN A 95 15.61 15.30 11.85
C ASN A 95 14.90 14.43 10.79
N THR A 96 15.03 13.11 10.86
CA THR A 96 14.38 12.16 9.97
C THR A 96 13.45 11.26 10.74
N TYR A 97 12.24 11.07 10.23
CA TYR A 97 11.25 10.13 10.76
C TYR A 97 11.22 8.89 9.88
N PHE A 98 11.37 7.72 10.50
CA PHE A 98 11.28 6.42 9.86
C PHE A 98 10.03 5.71 10.35
N PHE A 99 9.19 5.24 9.44
CA PHE A 99 7.94 4.59 9.77
C PHE A 99 7.94 3.13 9.33
N GLN A 100 7.51 2.23 10.22
CA GLN A 100 7.30 0.83 9.91
C GLN A 100 5.89 0.41 10.31
N LYS A 101 5.10 -0.09 9.35
CA LYS A 101 3.81 -0.70 9.65
C LYS A 101 4.01 -2.00 10.44
N VAL A 102 3.25 -2.16 11.51
CA VAL A 102 3.29 -3.38 12.33
C VAL A 102 2.11 -4.27 11.96
N SER A 103 2.43 -5.43 11.41
CA SER A 103 1.48 -6.52 11.14
C SER A 103 1.49 -7.55 12.27
N LYS A 104 0.55 -8.49 12.24
CA LYS A 104 0.55 -9.60 13.21
C LYS A 104 1.83 -10.44 13.14
N THR A 105 2.47 -10.53 11.98
CA THR A 105 3.72 -11.27 11.76
C THR A 105 4.93 -10.59 12.36
N ASN A 106 4.88 -9.26 12.57
CA ASN A 106 5.94 -8.54 13.26
C ASN A 106 5.87 -8.71 14.79
N LEU A 107 4.75 -9.19 15.31
CA LEU A 107 4.51 -9.35 16.75
C LEU A 107 4.63 -10.82 17.12
N SER A 108 5.62 -11.16 17.90
CA SER A 108 5.77 -12.51 18.45
C SER A 108 5.46 -12.51 19.94
N PRO A 109 4.38 -13.15 20.35
CA PRO A 109 3.91 -13.05 21.72
C PRO A 109 4.42 -14.17 22.64
N LYS A 110 5.29 -15.09 22.18
CA LYS A 110 5.63 -16.31 22.88
C LYS A 110 7.14 -16.56 22.99
N ASN A 111 7.49 -17.73 23.46
CA ASN A 111 8.81 -18.18 23.79
C ASN A 111 9.82 -18.03 22.64
N TRP A 112 10.99 -17.53 22.98
CA TRP A 112 12.07 -17.28 22.02
C TRP A 112 13.33 -17.98 22.45
N LEU A 113 14.06 -18.54 21.50
CA LEU A 113 15.43 -18.97 21.70
C LEU A 113 16.33 -17.92 21.01
N HIS A 114 17.03 -17.12 21.81
CA HIS A 114 17.99 -16.16 21.33
C HIS A 114 19.35 -16.83 21.16
N PHE A 115 19.92 -16.70 19.95
CA PHE A 115 21.24 -17.19 19.59
C PHE A 115 22.20 -16.00 19.55
N GLY A 116 22.91 -15.71 20.65
CA GLY A 116 23.95 -14.72 20.76
C GLY A 116 25.25 -15.40 21.22
N ASP A 117 26.09 -14.68 21.93
CA ASP A 117 27.29 -15.25 22.56
C ASP A 117 26.94 -16.35 23.56
N ASN A 118 25.75 -16.25 24.15
CA ASN A 118 25.11 -17.30 24.95
C ASN A 118 23.71 -17.57 24.43
N TYR A 119 23.25 -18.84 24.56
CA TYR A 119 21.87 -19.19 24.26
C TYR A 119 20.96 -18.76 25.40
N GLU A 120 19.91 -18.02 25.10
CA GLU A 120 18.95 -17.56 26.08
C GLU A 120 17.53 -17.96 25.65
N TYR A 121 16.83 -18.64 26.55
CA TYR A 121 15.42 -19.00 26.36
C TYR A 121 14.55 -17.98 27.10
N ILE A 122 13.75 -17.24 26.37
CA ILE A 122 12.88 -16.18 26.88
C ILE A 122 11.45 -16.70 26.84
N GLU A 123 10.88 -16.92 28.02
CA GLU A 123 9.46 -17.26 28.18
C GLU A 123 8.60 -15.99 28.19
N ASP A 124 7.43 -16.05 27.57
CA ASP A 124 6.46 -14.93 27.50
C ASP A 124 7.05 -13.62 26.99
N GLY A 125 8.14 -13.70 26.23
CA GLY A 125 8.76 -12.55 25.58
C GLY A 125 7.82 -11.93 24.55
N LYS A 126 7.65 -10.61 24.65
CA LYS A 126 6.95 -9.82 23.63
C LYS A 126 7.99 -9.18 22.73
N VAL A 127 8.13 -9.67 21.51
CA VAL A 127 9.13 -9.24 20.56
C VAL A 127 8.48 -8.57 19.35
N ILE A 128 9.05 -7.46 18.92
CA ILE A 128 8.69 -6.76 17.69
C ILE A 128 9.83 -6.93 16.70
N ASN A 129 9.53 -7.52 15.55
CA ASN A 129 10.50 -7.58 14.46
C ASN A 129 10.60 -6.22 13.78
N ILE A 130 11.80 -5.66 13.80
CA ILE A 130 12.12 -4.42 13.09
C ILE A 130 12.70 -4.78 11.72
N ASN A 131 12.12 -4.22 10.67
CA ASN A 131 12.60 -4.42 9.31
C ASN A 131 13.95 -3.71 9.12
N GLN A 132 14.79 -4.20 8.22
CA GLN A 132 16.04 -3.51 7.86
C GLN A 132 15.78 -2.14 7.24
N VAL A 133 14.70 -2.02 6.47
CA VAL A 133 14.30 -0.80 5.78
C VAL A 133 12.91 -0.40 6.27
N ALA A 134 12.74 0.89 6.55
CA ALA A 134 11.45 1.45 6.92
C ALA A 134 10.48 1.46 5.72
N ASP A 135 9.17 1.41 5.98
CA ASP A 135 8.13 1.47 4.92
C ASP A 135 7.96 2.88 4.38
N ALA A 136 8.27 3.90 5.19
CA ALA A 136 8.30 5.30 4.77
C ALA A 136 9.36 6.08 5.57
N ILE A 137 9.88 7.14 4.96
CA ILE A 137 10.91 8.02 5.52
C ILE A 137 10.49 9.47 5.27
N TYR A 138 10.41 10.28 6.31
CA TYR A 138 10.19 11.71 6.15
C TYR A 138 11.42 12.48 6.61
N GLN A 139 12.02 13.19 5.68
CA GLN A 139 13.13 14.09 5.95
C GLN A 139 12.60 15.50 6.20
N LYS A 140 12.78 16.01 7.40
CA LYS A 140 12.26 17.32 7.81
C LYS A 140 12.94 18.47 7.04
N GLU A 141 14.24 18.37 6.77
CA GLU A 141 15.01 19.39 6.08
C GLU A 141 14.56 19.60 4.62
N SER A 142 14.36 18.52 3.88
CA SER A 142 13.86 18.56 2.50
C SER A 142 12.33 18.64 2.43
N ASN A 143 11.64 18.55 3.57
CA ASN A 143 10.19 18.47 3.66
C ASN A 143 9.59 17.41 2.73
N THR A 144 10.22 16.24 2.66
CA THR A 144 9.88 15.21 1.68
C THR A 144 9.55 13.89 2.37
N LEU A 145 8.40 13.31 2.01
CA LEU A 145 8.05 11.94 2.37
C LEU A 145 8.48 10.99 1.26
N PHE A 146 9.27 9.99 1.62
CA PHE A 146 9.65 8.87 0.75
C PHE A 146 8.91 7.61 1.19
N PHE A 147 8.52 6.78 0.23
CA PHE A 147 7.83 5.51 0.50
C PHE A 147 8.01 4.51 -0.65
N VAL A 148 7.84 3.23 -0.36
CA VAL A 148 7.89 2.16 -1.37
C VAL A 148 6.48 1.74 -1.78
N SER A 149 5.56 1.68 -0.82
CA SER A 149 4.20 1.18 -1.07
C SER A 149 3.15 2.11 -0.49
N LEU A 150 2.30 2.66 -1.38
CA LEU A 150 1.21 3.54 -0.97
C LEU A 150 0.18 2.81 -0.09
N SER A 151 -0.04 1.52 -0.32
CA SER A 151 -0.94 0.71 0.52
C SER A 151 -0.46 0.57 1.96
N LYS A 152 0.85 0.46 2.19
CA LYS A 152 1.44 0.41 3.53
C LYS A 152 1.30 1.75 4.25
N ILE A 153 1.62 2.85 3.55
CA ILE A 153 1.57 4.18 4.16
C ILE A 153 0.15 4.70 4.36
N SER A 154 -0.83 4.23 3.59
CA SER A 154 -2.24 4.61 3.77
C SER A 154 -2.79 4.24 5.15
N GLY A 155 -2.25 3.20 5.76
CA GLY A 155 -2.57 2.83 7.13
C GLY A 155 -1.86 3.69 8.20
N MET A 156 -0.84 4.46 7.82
CA MET A 156 -0.07 5.32 8.72
C MET A 156 -0.48 6.78 8.61
N PHE A 157 -0.67 7.26 7.39
CA PHE A 157 -1.07 8.65 7.09
C PHE A 157 -2.53 8.69 6.66
N LYS A 158 -3.40 9.10 7.58
CA LYS A 158 -4.84 9.12 7.35
C LYS A 158 -5.21 10.03 6.17
N GLY A 159 -5.96 9.50 5.22
CA GLY A 159 -6.41 10.23 4.04
C GLY A 159 -5.45 10.20 2.85
N ILE A 160 -4.21 9.73 3.01
CA ILE A 160 -3.21 9.68 1.92
C ILE A 160 -3.69 8.81 0.74
N SER A 161 -4.67 7.93 0.96
CA SER A 161 -5.32 7.18 -0.12
C SER A 161 -6.03 8.07 -1.15
N GLU A 162 -6.31 9.34 -0.80
CA GLU A 162 -6.84 10.33 -1.74
C GLU A 162 -5.83 10.70 -2.85
N LEU A 163 -4.55 10.40 -2.64
CA LEU A 163 -3.52 10.53 -3.67
C LEU A 163 -3.67 9.53 -4.83
N TYR A 164 -4.51 8.48 -4.69
CA TYR A 164 -4.87 7.68 -5.83
C TYR A 164 -5.83 8.45 -6.72
N ARG A 165 -5.50 8.58 -8.01
CA ARG A 165 -6.44 9.11 -8.99
C ARG A 165 -7.68 8.23 -9.07
N GLU A 166 -8.84 8.82 -9.01
CA GLU A 166 -10.12 8.18 -9.32
C GLU A 166 -10.59 8.62 -10.70
N ALA A 167 -11.14 7.69 -11.46
CA ALA A 167 -11.86 8.06 -12.67
C ALA A 167 -13.04 8.96 -12.30
N THR A 168 -13.24 10.04 -13.06
CA THR A 168 -14.42 10.89 -12.95
C THR A 168 -15.67 10.11 -13.30
N TYR A 169 -16.83 10.69 -13.06
CA TYR A 169 -18.09 10.06 -13.47
C TYR A 169 -18.14 9.85 -14.99
N GLU A 170 -17.72 10.85 -15.76
CA GLU A 170 -17.67 10.82 -17.22
C GLU A 170 -16.69 9.76 -17.73
N GLU A 171 -15.51 9.67 -17.16
CA GLU A 171 -14.53 8.63 -17.48
C GLU A 171 -15.06 7.24 -17.14
N THR A 172 -15.71 7.09 -15.98
CA THR A 172 -16.32 5.83 -15.54
C THR A 172 -17.43 5.41 -16.51
N LYS A 173 -18.29 6.34 -16.90
CA LYS A 173 -19.37 6.12 -17.85
C LYS A 173 -18.82 5.74 -19.23
N ALA A 174 -17.86 6.50 -19.75
CA ALA A 174 -17.20 6.22 -21.02
C ALA A 174 -16.47 4.86 -21.02
N PHE A 175 -15.86 4.47 -19.90
CA PHE A 175 -15.24 3.15 -19.75
C PHE A 175 -16.27 2.03 -19.82
N LEU A 176 -17.41 2.17 -19.14
CA LEU A 176 -18.48 1.18 -19.11
C LEU A 176 -19.24 1.08 -20.46
N GLU A 177 -19.27 2.14 -21.24
CA GLU A 177 -19.87 2.21 -22.57
C GLU A 177 -18.96 1.69 -23.69
N ASN A 178 -17.74 1.18 -23.36
CA ASN A 178 -16.87 0.61 -24.36
C ASN A 178 -17.48 -0.63 -25.03
N ASN A 179 -17.16 -0.84 -26.30
CA ASN A 179 -17.67 -1.93 -27.13
C ASN A 179 -17.32 -3.35 -26.59
N PHE A 180 -16.29 -3.46 -25.77
CA PHE A 180 -15.92 -4.71 -25.12
C PHE A 180 -16.67 -4.99 -23.81
N ILE A 181 -17.59 -4.11 -23.37
CA ILE A 181 -18.41 -4.27 -22.18
C ILE A 181 -19.89 -4.37 -22.57
N CYS A 182 -20.58 -5.35 -22.00
CA CYS A 182 -22.02 -5.53 -22.08
C CYS A 182 -22.60 -5.38 -20.67
N LEU A 183 -23.27 -4.27 -20.41
CA LEU A 183 -23.87 -4.02 -19.10
C LEU A 183 -25.16 -4.85 -18.93
N THR A 184 -25.32 -5.46 -17.76
CA THR A 184 -26.49 -6.25 -17.36
C THR A 184 -27.00 -5.77 -16.00
N ASN A 185 -28.18 -6.25 -15.58
CA ASN A 185 -28.76 -5.96 -14.26
C ASN A 185 -28.90 -4.46 -13.93
N ASN A 186 -29.08 -3.60 -14.94
CA ASN A 186 -29.11 -2.13 -14.78
C ASN A 186 -27.86 -1.54 -14.11
N PHE A 187 -26.72 -2.25 -14.16
CA PHE A 187 -25.45 -1.74 -13.65
C PHE A 187 -24.98 -0.57 -14.52
N ASN A 188 -24.54 0.51 -13.88
CA ASN A 188 -24.15 1.75 -14.55
C ASN A 188 -23.09 2.51 -13.70
N ALA A 189 -22.66 3.68 -14.14
CA ALA A 189 -21.62 4.47 -13.48
C ALA A 189 -21.96 4.88 -12.04
N ASP A 190 -23.25 5.06 -11.71
CA ASP A 190 -23.69 5.41 -10.35
C ASP A 190 -23.45 4.27 -9.35
N ASN A 191 -23.42 3.03 -9.84
CA ASN A 191 -23.18 1.85 -9.01
C ASN A 191 -21.69 1.61 -8.71
N VAL A 192 -20.78 2.29 -9.44
CA VAL A 192 -19.34 2.06 -9.31
C VAL A 192 -18.76 2.77 -8.10
N LYS A 193 -18.23 1.99 -7.16
CA LYS A 193 -17.62 2.49 -5.93
C LYS A 193 -16.19 2.99 -6.17
N THR A 194 -15.71 3.85 -5.26
CA THR A 194 -14.37 4.45 -5.25
C THR A 194 -13.24 3.46 -5.60
N ALA A 195 -13.27 2.26 -5.02
CA ALA A 195 -12.23 1.26 -5.27
C ALA A 195 -12.14 0.83 -6.74
N ASN A 196 -13.27 0.67 -7.42
CA ASN A 196 -13.28 0.34 -8.83
C ASN A 196 -13.06 1.57 -9.71
N ARG A 197 -13.51 2.78 -9.31
CA ARG A 197 -13.12 4.01 -10.03
C ARG A 197 -11.63 4.22 -10.10
N LYS A 198 -10.88 3.93 -9.01
CA LYS A 198 -9.41 3.95 -9.02
C LYS A 198 -8.81 2.96 -10.02
N ARG A 199 -9.36 1.74 -10.06
CA ARG A 199 -8.92 0.73 -11.04
C ARG A 199 -9.31 1.09 -12.48
N ILE A 200 -10.47 1.72 -12.69
CA ILE A 200 -10.87 2.23 -14.02
C ILE A 200 -9.87 3.28 -14.50
N ALA A 201 -9.44 4.21 -13.66
CA ALA A 201 -8.42 5.18 -14.04
C ALA A 201 -7.13 4.52 -14.52
N MET A 202 -6.66 3.49 -13.79
CA MET A 202 -5.50 2.69 -14.18
C MET A 202 -5.73 1.89 -15.47
N ALA A 203 -6.93 1.30 -15.62
CA ALA A 203 -7.28 0.53 -16.80
C ALA A 203 -7.37 1.39 -18.06
N ILE A 204 -7.92 2.60 -17.97
CA ILE A 204 -7.97 3.57 -19.08
C ILE A 204 -6.55 3.88 -19.54
N GLU A 205 -5.64 4.15 -18.60
CA GLU A 205 -4.24 4.45 -18.90
C GLU A 205 -3.56 3.24 -19.53
N ALA A 206 -3.66 2.04 -18.95
CA ALA A 206 -3.08 0.83 -19.51
C ALA A 206 -3.58 0.55 -20.93
N LEU A 207 -4.90 0.64 -21.15
CA LEU A 207 -5.50 0.41 -22.48
C LEU A 207 -5.10 1.48 -23.50
N SER A 208 -4.75 2.70 -23.08
CA SER A 208 -4.26 3.76 -23.97
C SER A 208 -2.86 3.47 -24.50
N THR A 209 -2.06 2.69 -23.77
CA THR A 209 -0.70 2.31 -24.18
C THR A 209 -0.69 1.10 -25.11
N PHE A 210 -1.76 0.29 -25.13
CA PHE A 210 -1.84 -0.93 -25.94
C PHE A 210 -2.30 -0.63 -27.37
N ASN A 211 -1.61 -1.24 -28.33
CA ASN A 211 -2.12 -1.32 -29.70
C ASN A 211 -3.26 -2.37 -29.82
N ASP A 212 -3.94 -2.42 -30.96
CA ASP A 212 -5.13 -3.29 -31.11
C ASP A 212 -4.80 -4.78 -30.95
N THR A 213 -3.62 -5.22 -31.43
CA THR A 213 -3.17 -6.61 -31.26
C THR A 213 -2.92 -6.95 -29.79
N GLU A 214 -2.38 -6.02 -29.02
CA GLU A 214 -2.16 -6.18 -27.58
C GLU A 214 -3.48 -6.21 -26.80
N LYS A 215 -4.43 -5.32 -27.15
CA LYS A 215 -5.79 -5.36 -26.57
C LYS A 215 -6.46 -6.69 -26.81
N GLU A 216 -6.39 -7.23 -28.05
CA GLU A 216 -6.92 -8.57 -28.36
C GLU A 216 -6.29 -9.67 -27.50
N LYS A 217 -4.95 -9.63 -27.29
CA LYS A 217 -4.26 -10.60 -26.44
C LYS A 217 -4.76 -10.52 -25.01
N VAL A 218 -4.88 -9.30 -24.47
CA VAL A 218 -5.38 -9.06 -23.11
C VAL A 218 -6.83 -9.55 -22.97
N PHE A 219 -7.69 -9.28 -23.94
CA PHE A 219 -9.08 -9.73 -23.90
C PHE A 219 -9.20 -11.26 -23.99
N LYS A 220 -8.44 -11.92 -24.87
CA LYS A 220 -8.37 -13.39 -24.91
C LYS A 220 -7.89 -13.98 -23.59
N TYR A 221 -6.90 -13.36 -22.97
CA TYR A 221 -6.41 -13.74 -21.66
C TYR A 221 -7.53 -13.63 -20.61
N ILE A 222 -8.26 -12.50 -20.55
CA ILE A 222 -9.35 -12.31 -19.60
C ILE A 222 -10.45 -13.37 -19.82
N HIS A 223 -10.86 -13.62 -21.06
CA HIS A 223 -11.85 -14.66 -21.39
C HIS A 223 -11.44 -16.04 -20.88
N SER A 224 -10.13 -16.35 -20.92
CA SER A 224 -9.62 -17.65 -20.44
C SER A 224 -9.66 -17.79 -18.92
N TYR A 225 -9.45 -16.70 -18.18
CA TYR A 225 -9.43 -16.71 -16.71
C TYR A 225 -10.80 -16.46 -16.08
N CYS A 226 -11.63 -15.64 -16.72
CA CYS A 226 -12.93 -15.22 -16.22
C CYS A 226 -14.06 -15.66 -17.16
N PRO A 227 -14.29 -16.97 -17.40
CA PRO A 227 -15.29 -17.45 -18.34
C PRO A 227 -16.73 -17.01 -17.97
N LYS A 228 -17.01 -16.68 -16.71
CA LYS A 228 -18.30 -16.17 -16.27
C LYS A 228 -18.63 -14.77 -16.79
N LEU A 229 -17.60 -14.00 -17.18
CA LEU A 229 -17.79 -12.67 -17.77
C LEU A 229 -18.06 -12.73 -19.28
N ASN A 230 -17.92 -13.89 -19.92
CA ASN A 230 -18.08 -14.00 -21.36
C ASN A 230 -19.53 -13.74 -21.76
N SER A 231 -19.74 -12.87 -22.74
CA SER A 231 -21.02 -12.61 -23.36
C SER A 231 -20.97 -12.89 -24.88
N ALA A 232 -22.09 -12.72 -25.56
CA ALA A 232 -22.10 -12.73 -27.02
C ALA A 232 -21.16 -11.65 -27.59
N ASN A 233 -20.61 -11.88 -28.79
CA ASN A 233 -19.75 -10.93 -29.50
C ASN A 233 -18.41 -10.60 -28.84
N ASN A 234 -17.83 -11.53 -28.08
CA ASN A 234 -16.54 -11.35 -27.38
C ASN A 234 -16.51 -10.16 -26.40
N ALA A 235 -17.65 -9.68 -25.93
CA ALA A 235 -17.73 -8.68 -24.90
C ALA A 235 -17.72 -9.32 -23.50
N PHE A 236 -17.50 -8.49 -22.48
CA PHE A 236 -17.56 -8.89 -21.06
C PHE A 236 -18.90 -8.46 -20.46
N SER A 237 -19.67 -9.42 -19.92
CA SER A 237 -20.91 -9.15 -19.21
C SER A 237 -20.63 -8.62 -17.82
N ILE A 238 -21.08 -7.41 -17.52
CA ILE A 238 -20.84 -6.73 -16.25
C ILE A 238 -22.19 -6.27 -15.67
N GLY A 239 -22.61 -6.90 -14.57
CA GLY A 239 -23.85 -6.60 -13.87
C GLY A 239 -23.68 -6.23 -12.41
N ASN A 240 -22.43 -6.18 -11.91
CA ASN A 240 -22.12 -5.80 -10.54
C ASN A 240 -20.64 -5.43 -10.36
N GLU A 241 -20.33 -4.89 -9.15
CA GLU A 241 -18.99 -4.45 -8.73
C GLU A 241 -17.91 -5.55 -8.76
N ASP A 242 -18.27 -6.79 -8.43
CA ASP A 242 -17.28 -7.88 -8.39
C ASP A 242 -16.92 -8.34 -9.82
N GLU A 243 -17.87 -8.36 -10.73
CA GLU A 243 -17.62 -8.64 -12.15
C GLU A 243 -16.76 -7.54 -12.79
N LEU A 244 -17.09 -6.27 -12.51
CA LEU A 244 -16.26 -5.15 -12.94
C LEU A 244 -14.82 -5.27 -12.39
N LYS A 245 -14.65 -5.60 -11.12
CA LYS A 245 -13.36 -5.80 -10.50
C LYS A 245 -12.55 -6.94 -11.15
N GLN A 246 -13.21 -8.03 -11.53
CA GLN A 246 -12.56 -9.13 -12.25
C GLN A 246 -12.08 -8.69 -13.63
N LEU A 247 -12.88 -7.94 -14.38
CA LEU A 247 -12.45 -7.36 -15.66
C LEU A 247 -11.22 -6.48 -15.48
N LEU A 248 -11.26 -5.57 -14.51
CA LEU A 248 -10.17 -4.63 -14.24
C LEU A 248 -8.87 -5.35 -13.84
N TRP A 249 -8.94 -6.38 -13.00
CA TRP A 249 -7.79 -7.23 -12.69
C TRP A 249 -7.23 -7.95 -13.92
N GLY A 250 -8.09 -8.31 -14.86
CA GLY A 250 -7.66 -8.90 -16.10
C GLY A 250 -6.93 -7.92 -17.03
N ILE A 251 -7.39 -6.66 -17.11
CA ILE A 251 -6.71 -5.60 -17.85
C ILE A 251 -5.33 -5.31 -17.25
N GLU A 252 -5.21 -5.35 -15.93
CA GLU A 252 -3.94 -5.26 -15.19
C GLU A 252 -3.09 -6.55 -15.27
N GLN A 253 -3.55 -7.57 -16.00
CA GLN A 253 -2.86 -8.85 -16.21
C GLN A 253 -2.48 -9.59 -14.91
N ARG A 254 -3.32 -9.52 -13.88
CA ARG A 254 -3.07 -10.08 -12.55
C ARG A 254 -3.31 -11.58 -12.43
N TYR A 255 -3.93 -12.23 -13.44
CA TYR A 255 -4.21 -13.65 -13.39
C TYR A 255 -3.00 -14.48 -13.78
N TYR A 256 -2.80 -15.60 -13.11
CA TYR A 256 -1.78 -16.57 -13.46
C TYR A 256 -2.22 -18.00 -13.13
N THR A 257 -1.56 -18.95 -13.78
CA THR A 257 -1.77 -20.37 -13.52
C THR A 257 -0.51 -20.93 -12.87
N THR A 258 -0.69 -21.66 -11.76
CA THR A 258 0.45 -22.28 -11.10
C THR A 258 1.01 -23.43 -11.96
N PRO A 259 2.36 -23.59 -12.04
CA PRO A 259 2.98 -24.65 -12.82
C PRO A 259 2.69 -26.05 -12.25
N VAL A 260 2.44 -26.13 -10.94
CA VAL A 260 2.04 -27.37 -10.26
C VAL A 260 0.57 -27.24 -9.86
N GLY A 261 -0.24 -28.21 -10.22
CA GLY A 261 -1.69 -28.24 -9.93
C GLY A 261 -2.56 -27.44 -10.89
N SER A 262 -1.97 -26.65 -11.80
CA SER A 262 -2.69 -25.83 -12.81
C SER A 262 -3.82 -24.98 -12.21
N GLU A 263 -3.63 -24.49 -10.99
CA GLU A 263 -4.60 -23.62 -10.30
C GLU A 263 -4.58 -22.22 -10.89
N LYS A 264 -5.76 -21.69 -11.20
CA LYS A 264 -5.91 -20.27 -11.60
C LYS A 264 -5.96 -19.41 -10.37
N ARG A 265 -5.08 -18.42 -10.31
CA ARG A 265 -4.95 -17.50 -9.17
C ARG A 265 -4.93 -16.04 -9.63
N VAL A 266 -5.13 -15.12 -8.69
CA VAL A 266 -4.97 -13.68 -8.88
C VAL A 266 -3.81 -13.19 -8.02
N ALA A 267 -2.91 -12.40 -8.62
CA ALA A 267 -1.84 -11.73 -7.89
C ALA A 267 -2.38 -10.46 -7.22
N HIS A 268 -2.08 -10.27 -5.95
CA HIS A 268 -2.43 -9.03 -5.24
C HIS A 268 -1.50 -7.88 -5.61
N SER A 269 -0.25 -8.18 -5.96
CA SER A 269 0.74 -7.24 -6.51
C SER A 269 1.37 -7.84 -7.75
N VAL A 270 1.82 -6.99 -8.67
CA VAL A 270 2.49 -7.37 -9.93
C VAL A 270 3.83 -6.65 -9.97
N ILE A 271 4.92 -7.41 -10.15
CA ILE A 271 6.27 -6.90 -10.32
C ILE A 271 6.74 -7.30 -11.72
N THR A 272 7.22 -6.35 -12.49
CA THR A 272 7.85 -6.64 -13.78
C THR A 272 9.27 -7.15 -13.53
N LEU A 273 9.55 -8.38 -13.97
CA LEU A 273 10.90 -8.93 -13.92
C LEU A 273 11.71 -8.38 -15.10
N ASN A 274 12.74 -7.61 -14.82
CA ASN A 274 13.74 -7.21 -15.82
C ASN A 274 14.73 -8.39 -15.95
N ILE A 275 14.49 -9.24 -16.95
CA ILE A 275 15.33 -10.41 -17.27
C ILE A 275 16.28 -10.03 -18.39
#